data_b4979e89aa6ddc4152bd4776d2257433
#
_entry.id   b4979e89aa6ddc4152bd4776d2257433
#
_cell.length_a   1.000
_cell.length_b   1.000
_cell.length_c   1.000
_cell.angle_alpha   90.00
_cell.angle_beta   90.00
_cell.angle_gamma   90.00
#
_symmetry.space_group_name_H-M   'P 1'
#
loop_
_entity.id
_entity.type
_entity.pdbx_description
1 polymer ?
#
loop_
_entity_poly.entity_id
_entity_poly.type
_entity_poly.pdbx_seq_one_letter_code
_entity_poly.pdbx_strand_id
1 'polypeptide(L)'
;MFAAKQLTLGAIAGAIFISSSFAARAGNGGYGGDEGYGKKTNINLAVASNFYGVPPSNSAITDLINSFEAANPKYTVTVVDNGATATLASHIINGNLLKVDLFLAADTATPQDLLINHFNLVAPYNSSHTPPLYTFNYAQGVLALLSNTPGVDLSCDTSGTCGYDPKVYSTVAIADPSLAPYGVAAQSVLIGRYDLMPPLSSNPLVHEYPNITAAYDAVIAKTDPVGFVTMSAICSNGSYPTSGTSALAYFSIESSSIPSVLINNYNPLTQAGIAIRNRRTPAQNTELDAFVAFLTDFTSPPTPDSPMMTTLKKYCYSAP
;
A
#
# COMPACT_ATOMS: atom_id res chain seq x y z
N MET A 1 17.26 50.46 -38.65
CA MET A 1 18.62 50.65 -38.09
C MET A 1 19.00 49.34 -37.38
N PHE A 2 20.01 48.72 -37.92
CA PHE A 2 20.47 47.35 -37.64
C PHE A 2 21.13 47.25 -36.25
N ALA A 3 20.98 46.11 -35.55
CA ALA A 3 22.08 45.43 -34.91
C ALA A 3 21.68 44.00 -34.48
N ALA A 4 22.18 43.05 -35.23
CA ALA A 4 22.29 41.64 -34.85
C ALA A 4 23.39 41.46 -33.81
N LYS A 5 23.20 40.53 -32.86
CA LYS A 5 24.29 39.98 -32.07
C LYS A 5 24.22 38.44 -32.00
N GLN A 6 25.35 37.88 -32.39
CA GLN A 6 25.63 36.49 -32.70
C GLN A 6 25.52 35.54 -31.52
N LEU A 7 25.17 34.29 -31.90
CA LEU A 7 25.39 33.08 -31.16
C LEU A 7 26.89 32.78 -30.95
N THR A 8 27.21 32.24 -29.79
CA THR A 8 28.45 31.46 -29.61
C THR A 8 28.08 30.06 -29.09
N LEU A 9 28.28 29.05 -29.93
CA LEU A 9 28.30 27.65 -29.58
C LEU A 9 29.62 27.37 -28.82
N GLY A 10 29.49 26.79 -27.62
CA GLY A 10 30.61 26.18 -26.91
C GLY A 10 30.46 24.65 -26.87
N ALA A 11 31.21 23.99 -27.72
CA ALA A 11 31.35 22.53 -27.69
C ALA A 11 32.34 22.15 -26.57
N ILE A 12 31.91 21.27 -25.66
CA ILE A 12 32.83 20.59 -24.71
C ILE A 12 32.84 19.12 -25.09
N ALA A 13 33.98 18.68 -25.64
CA ALA A 13 34.32 17.28 -25.87
C ALA A 13 34.74 16.64 -24.54
N GLY A 14 34.01 15.63 -24.10
CA GLY A 14 34.37 14.81 -22.94
C GLY A 14 34.99 13.48 -23.42
N ALA A 15 36.22 13.23 -23.05
CA ALA A 15 37.01 12.09 -23.44
C ALA A 15 36.52 10.81 -22.74
N ILE A 16 36.35 9.76 -23.56
CA ILE A 16 36.12 8.38 -23.13
C ILE A 16 37.46 7.76 -22.82
N PHE A 17 37.73 7.37 -21.58
CA PHE A 17 38.85 6.50 -21.23
C PHE A 17 38.37 5.04 -21.18
N ILE A 18 38.75 4.30 -22.20
CA ILE A 18 38.70 2.84 -22.21
C ILE A 18 40.07 2.37 -21.78
N SER A 19 40.20 1.78 -20.60
CA SER A 19 41.40 1.05 -20.20
C SER A 19 41.11 -0.46 -20.19
N SER A 20 41.44 -1.11 -21.27
CA SER A 20 41.57 -2.56 -21.37
C SER A 20 42.94 -2.97 -20.87
N SER A 21 42.99 -3.75 -19.80
CA SER A 21 44.18 -4.49 -19.43
C SER A 21 43.84 -5.98 -19.33
N PHE A 22 44.09 -6.69 -20.42
CA PHE A 22 44.21 -8.13 -20.42
C PHE A 22 45.58 -8.50 -19.80
N ALA A 23 45.54 -9.22 -18.67
CA ALA A 23 46.71 -9.97 -18.22
C ALA A 23 46.33 -11.45 -18.18
N ALA A 24 46.78 -12.18 -19.20
CA ALA A 24 46.77 -13.63 -19.18
C ALA A 24 47.76 -14.12 -18.15
N ARG A 25 47.34 -14.97 -17.22
CA ARG A 25 48.23 -15.79 -16.41
C ARG A 25 47.75 -17.24 -16.44
N ALA A 26 48.54 -18.07 -17.10
CA ALA A 26 48.35 -19.50 -17.13
C ALA A 26 48.77 -20.14 -15.80
N GLY A 27 48.01 -21.15 -15.39
CA GLY A 27 48.48 -22.32 -14.67
C GLY A 27 48.47 -22.25 -13.15
N ASN A 28 47.57 -22.89 -12.47
CA ASN A 28 47.85 -24.14 -11.75
C ASN A 28 46.57 -24.68 -11.13
N GLY A 29 46.31 -25.97 -11.23
CA GLY A 29 45.15 -26.62 -10.67
C GLY A 29 45.14 -26.55 -9.15
N GLY A 30 44.10 -25.96 -8.61
CA GLY A 30 43.69 -26.03 -7.21
C GLY A 30 42.20 -26.27 -7.21
N TYR A 31 41.76 -27.35 -6.59
CA TYR A 31 40.35 -27.55 -6.19
C TYR A 31 39.97 -26.43 -5.27
N GLY A 32 39.54 -25.32 -5.82
CA GLY A 32 38.90 -24.23 -5.13
C GLY A 32 37.38 -24.47 -5.24
N GLY A 33 36.77 -24.75 -4.09
CA GLY A 33 35.30 -24.86 -4.02
C GLY A 33 34.67 -23.68 -4.72
N ASP A 34 33.71 -24.00 -5.57
CA ASP A 34 32.77 -23.08 -6.15
C ASP A 34 32.04 -22.40 -4.98
N GLU A 35 32.55 -21.24 -4.54
CA GLU A 35 31.79 -20.32 -3.69
C GLU A 35 30.63 -19.83 -4.56
N GLY A 36 29.66 -20.73 -4.70
CA GLY A 36 28.43 -20.45 -5.41
C GLY A 36 27.86 -19.15 -4.85
N TYR A 37 27.70 -18.17 -5.70
CA TYR A 37 26.80 -17.04 -5.45
C TYR A 37 25.50 -17.62 -4.92
N GLY A 38 25.36 -17.60 -3.59
CA GLY A 38 24.31 -18.31 -2.87
C GLY A 38 22.96 -17.91 -3.46
N LYS A 39 22.22 -18.89 -3.95
CA LYS A 39 20.88 -18.68 -4.49
C LYS A 39 20.10 -17.88 -3.46
N LYS A 40 19.65 -16.66 -3.82
CA LYS A 40 18.82 -15.83 -2.96
C LYS A 40 17.62 -16.65 -2.52
N THR A 41 17.25 -16.54 -1.26
CA THR A 41 15.95 -17.05 -0.80
C THR A 41 14.85 -16.09 -1.22
N ASN A 42 13.64 -16.57 -1.33
CA ASN A 42 12.47 -15.77 -1.73
C ASN A 42 11.26 -16.12 -0.89
N ILE A 43 10.53 -15.09 -0.46
CA ILE A 43 9.19 -15.20 0.10
C ILE A 43 8.17 -14.51 -0.82
N ASN A 44 6.95 -15.04 -0.82
CA ASN A 44 5.86 -14.58 -1.68
C ASN A 44 4.77 -13.90 -0.86
N LEU A 45 4.35 -12.73 -1.30
CA LEU A 45 3.32 -11.92 -0.65
C LEU A 45 2.02 -11.93 -1.44
N ALA A 46 0.89 -11.98 -0.72
CA ALA A 46 -0.40 -11.47 -1.18
C ALA A 46 -0.66 -10.15 -0.46
N VAL A 47 -0.98 -9.07 -1.18
CA VAL A 47 -1.04 -7.71 -0.62
C VAL A 47 -2.33 -7.02 -0.99
N ALA A 48 -3.03 -6.45 -0.01
CA ALA A 48 -4.22 -5.65 -0.26
C ALA A 48 -3.91 -4.43 -1.16
N SER A 49 -4.79 -4.15 -2.10
CA SER A 49 -4.57 -3.19 -3.20
C SER A 49 -4.27 -1.77 -2.73
N ASN A 50 -4.78 -1.34 -1.57
CA ASN A 50 -4.46 -0.03 -0.99
C ASN A 50 -2.98 0.13 -0.67
N PHE A 51 -2.32 -0.92 -0.17
CA PHE A 51 -0.90 -0.92 0.20
C PHE A 51 0.00 -1.27 -1.00
N TYR A 52 -0.53 -2.05 -1.94
CA TYR A 52 0.09 -2.28 -3.24
C TYR A 52 0.14 -1.00 -4.07
N GLY A 53 -0.93 -0.17 -4.01
CA GLY A 53 -1.00 1.11 -4.70
C GLY A 53 -1.16 0.97 -6.22
N VAL A 54 -0.66 1.98 -6.94
CA VAL A 54 -0.70 2.05 -8.42
C VAL A 54 0.75 2.02 -8.94
N PRO A 55 1.34 0.84 -9.18
CA PRO A 55 2.69 0.74 -9.71
C PRO A 55 2.82 1.38 -11.11
N PRO A 56 4.03 1.86 -11.49
CA PRO A 56 5.27 1.82 -10.70
C PRO A 56 5.47 3.00 -9.75
N SER A 57 4.63 4.02 -9.79
CA SER A 57 4.93 5.34 -9.21
C SER A 57 4.42 5.54 -7.78
N ASN A 58 3.50 4.72 -7.27
CA ASN A 58 2.86 4.94 -5.97
C ASN A 58 2.56 3.62 -5.25
N SER A 59 3.61 2.95 -4.78
CA SER A 59 3.49 1.64 -4.11
C SER A 59 4.33 1.59 -2.83
N ALA A 60 3.66 1.64 -1.69
CA ALA A 60 4.31 1.57 -0.38
C ALA A 60 5.07 0.24 -0.21
N ILE A 61 4.44 -0.87 -0.60
CA ILE A 61 5.08 -2.19 -0.47
C ILE A 61 6.30 -2.33 -1.40
N THR A 62 6.29 -1.72 -2.58
CA THR A 62 7.44 -1.76 -3.49
C THR A 62 8.64 -1.02 -2.89
N ASP A 63 8.43 0.15 -2.30
CA ASP A 63 9.50 0.89 -1.62
C ASP A 63 10.06 0.12 -0.40
N LEU A 64 9.19 -0.54 0.36
CA LEU A 64 9.60 -1.37 1.49
C LEU A 64 10.39 -2.59 1.05
N ILE A 65 9.95 -3.28 0.00
CA ILE A 65 10.69 -4.42 -0.57
C ILE A 65 12.07 -3.97 -1.03
N ASN A 66 12.16 -2.89 -1.80
CA ASN A 66 13.44 -2.37 -2.28
C ASN A 66 14.38 -2.01 -1.11
N SER A 67 13.86 -1.38 -0.06
CA SER A 67 14.64 -1.02 1.13
C SER A 67 15.10 -2.25 1.91
N PHE A 68 14.22 -3.25 2.06
CA PHE A 68 14.55 -4.51 2.72
C PHE A 68 15.61 -5.30 1.97
N GLU A 69 15.47 -5.45 0.65
CA GLU A 69 16.42 -6.19 -0.19
C GLU A 69 17.79 -5.49 -0.28
N ALA A 70 17.80 -4.15 -0.29
CA ALA A 70 19.05 -3.38 -0.23
C ALA A 70 19.81 -3.62 1.08
N ALA A 71 19.10 -3.72 2.20
CA ALA A 71 19.69 -4.04 3.51
C ALA A 71 20.02 -5.54 3.66
N ASN A 72 19.39 -6.41 2.89
CA ASN A 72 19.48 -7.87 3.01
C ASN A 72 19.69 -8.53 1.63
N PRO A 73 20.86 -8.39 1.00
CA PRO A 73 21.08 -8.76 -0.41
C PRO A 73 20.94 -10.26 -0.72
N LYS A 74 20.88 -11.10 0.31
CA LYS A 74 20.64 -12.56 0.19
C LYS A 74 19.14 -12.92 0.10
N TYR A 75 18.25 -11.97 0.31
CA TYR A 75 16.79 -12.16 0.33
C TYR A 75 16.14 -11.51 -0.88
N THR A 76 14.98 -12.02 -1.26
CA THR A 76 14.08 -11.41 -2.26
C THR A 76 12.64 -11.58 -1.81
N VAL A 77 11.81 -10.58 -2.08
CA VAL A 77 10.39 -10.57 -1.74
C VAL A 77 9.58 -10.33 -3.00
N THR A 78 8.65 -11.22 -3.30
CA THR A 78 7.84 -11.16 -4.52
C THR A 78 6.37 -10.99 -4.18
N VAL A 79 5.72 -9.95 -4.70
CA VAL A 79 4.25 -9.85 -4.68
C VAL A 79 3.70 -10.76 -5.76
N VAL A 80 2.99 -11.82 -5.37
CA VAL A 80 2.42 -12.82 -6.29
C VAL A 80 0.94 -12.60 -6.57
N ASP A 81 0.24 -11.86 -5.68
CA ASP A 81 -1.14 -11.45 -5.90
C ASP A 81 -1.43 -10.14 -5.16
N ASN A 82 -2.34 -9.34 -5.74
CA ASN A 82 -2.86 -8.14 -5.10
C ASN A 82 -4.35 -7.97 -5.44
N GLY A 83 -5.11 -7.38 -4.52
CA GLY A 83 -6.55 -7.23 -4.72
C GLY A 83 -7.28 -6.78 -3.46
N ALA A 84 -8.60 -6.95 -3.46
CA ALA A 84 -9.38 -6.72 -2.24
C ALA A 84 -9.06 -7.78 -1.18
N THR A 85 -9.09 -7.38 0.09
CA THR A 85 -8.73 -8.23 1.22
C THR A 85 -9.50 -9.55 1.25
N ALA A 86 -10.83 -9.53 1.08
CA ALA A 86 -11.64 -10.76 1.10
C ALA A 86 -11.40 -11.64 -0.13
N THR A 87 -11.11 -11.06 -1.29
CA THR A 87 -10.74 -11.81 -2.50
C THR A 87 -9.45 -12.58 -2.29
N LEU A 88 -8.41 -11.92 -1.75
CA LEU A 88 -7.13 -12.58 -1.45
C LEU A 88 -7.29 -13.68 -0.39
N ALA A 89 -8.06 -13.43 0.67
CA ALA A 89 -8.38 -14.44 1.68
C ALA A 89 -9.10 -15.66 1.07
N SER A 90 -10.08 -15.42 0.19
CA SER A 90 -10.77 -16.49 -0.54
C SER A 90 -9.82 -17.30 -1.42
N HIS A 91 -8.89 -16.65 -2.11
CA HIS A 91 -7.86 -17.36 -2.90
C HIS A 91 -6.97 -18.25 -2.03
N ILE A 92 -6.59 -17.79 -0.83
CA ILE A 92 -5.80 -18.55 0.14
C ILE A 92 -6.61 -19.75 0.64
N ILE A 93 -7.86 -19.55 1.07
CA ILE A 93 -8.76 -20.58 1.61
C ILE A 93 -9.02 -21.67 0.58
N ASN A 94 -9.26 -21.28 -0.66
CA ASN A 94 -9.59 -22.21 -1.76
C ASN A 94 -8.35 -22.85 -2.40
N GLY A 95 -7.13 -22.52 -1.94
CA GLY A 95 -5.88 -23.07 -2.47
C GLY A 95 -5.51 -22.54 -3.85
N ASN A 96 -6.10 -21.44 -4.30
CA ASN A 96 -5.78 -20.79 -5.58
C ASN A 96 -4.43 -20.05 -5.53
N LEU A 97 -3.94 -19.70 -4.32
CA LEU A 97 -2.64 -19.11 -4.07
C LEU A 97 -1.70 -20.12 -3.39
N LEU A 98 -1.18 -21.05 -4.16
CA LEU A 98 -0.40 -22.20 -3.65
C LEU A 98 0.99 -21.85 -3.06
N LYS A 99 1.43 -20.60 -3.14
CA LYS A 99 2.81 -20.23 -2.75
C LYS A 99 2.90 -18.93 -1.97
N VAL A 100 1.83 -18.49 -1.35
CA VAL A 100 1.88 -17.30 -0.48
C VAL A 100 2.53 -17.69 0.84
N ASP A 101 3.48 -16.90 1.28
CA ASP A 101 4.17 -17.03 2.57
C ASP A 101 3.64 -16.03 3.59
N LEU A 102 3.22 -14.83 3.11
CA LEU A 102 2.70 -13.75 3.94
C LEU A 102 1.54 -13.05 3.25
N PHE A 103 0.44 -12.87 3.97
CA PHE A 103 -0.72 -12.09 3.54
C PHE A 103 -0.78 -10.77 4.31
N LEU A 104 -0.81 -9.64 3.59
CA LEU A 104 -0.96 -8.29 4.12
C LEU A 104 -2.36 -7.78 3.79
N ALA A 105 -3.25 -7.79 4.77
CA ALA A 105 -4.65 -7.40 4.67
C ALA A 105 -4.85 -5.90 5.00
N ALA A 106 -5.90 -5.28 4.46
CA ALA A 106 -6.26 -3.89 4.76
C ALA A 106 -7.10 -3.74 6.05
N ASP A 107 -7.26 -4.80 6.83
CA ASP A 107 -7.95 -4.83 8.12
C ASP A 107 -7.27 -5.80 9.08
N THR A 108 -7.76 -5.85 10.30
CA THR A 108 -7.35 -6.82 11.34
C THR A 108 -8.27 -8.03 11.41
N ALA A 109 -9.50 -7.90 10.94
CA ALA A 109 -10.54 -8.93 11.07
C ALA A 109 -10.25 -10.15 10.19
N THR A 110 -9.81 -9.94 8.95
CA THR A 110 -9.53 -11.03 8.01
C THR A 110 -8.36 -11.91 8.44
N PRO A 111 -7.16 -11.38 8.85
CA PRO A 111 -6.12 -12.19 9.45
C PRO A 111 -6.57 -12.95 10.71
N GLN A 112 -7.42 -12.33 11.53
CA GLN A 112 -7.96 -12.98 12.73
C GLN A 112 -8.94 -14.11 12.37
N ASP A 113 -9.76 -13.94 11.34
CA ASP A 113 -10.65 -15.00 10.85
C ASP A 113 -9.86 -16.20 10.31
N LEU A 114 -8.80 -15.97 9.53
CA LEU A 114 -7.90 -17.03 9.07
C LEU A 114 -7.27 -17.77 10.26
N LEU A 115 -6.87 -17.05 11.30
CA LEU A 115 -6.27 -17.67 12.50
C LEU A 115 -7.28 -18.52 13.27
N ILE A 116 -8.53 -18.08 13.40
CA ILE A 116 -9.55 -18.80 14.21
C ILE A 116 -10.18 -19.92 13.40
N ASN A 117 -10.63 -19.64 12.18
CA ASN A 117 -11.48 -20.54 11.41
C ASN A 117 -10.72 -21.38 10.38
N HIS A 118 -9.48 -20.96 10.03
CA HIS A 118 -8.64 -21.60 9.02
C HIS A 118 -7.21 -21.85 9.53
N PHE A 119 -7.07 -22.24 10.80
CA PHE A 119 -5.77 -22.42 11.46
C PHE A 119 -4.82 -23.41 10.76
N ASN A 120 -5.38 -24.38 10.03
CA ASN A 120 -4.61 -25.30 9.19
C ASN A 120 -3.87 -24.61 8.02
N LEU A 121 -4.29 -23.41 7.63
CA LEU A 121 -3.67 -22.62 6.56
C LEU A 121 -2.65 -21.58 7.08
N VAL A 122 -2.52 -21.42 8.41
CA VAL A 122 -1.61 -20.41 8.98
C VAL A 122 -0.40 -21.05 9.64
N ALA A 123 0.67 -20.30 9.79
CA ALA A 123 1.89 -20.69 10.49
C ALA A 123 2.41 -19.49 11.29
N PRO A 124 3.15 -19.73 12.39
CA PRO A 124 3.81 -18.62 13.09
C PRO A 124 4.86 -17.99 12.17
N TYR A 125 4.98 -16.67 12.19
CA TYR A 125 6.08 -15.95 11.56
C TYR A 125 7.30 -15.89 12.50
N ASN A 126 7.10 -16.05 13.80
CA ASN A 126 8.17 -16.13 14.78
C ASN A 126 7.90 -17.35 15.69
N SER A 127 8.37 -18.50 15.27
CA SER A 127 8.19 -19.77 15.99
C SER A 127 9.03 -19.87 17.27
N SER A 128 10.07 -19.05 17.41
CA SER A 128 10.91 -19.00 18.63
C SER A 128 10.30 -18.15 19.74
N HIS A 129 9.31 -17.31 19.44
CA HIS A 129 8.57 -16.54 20.45
C HIS A 129 7.64 -17.44 21.25
N THR A 130 7.47 -17.15 22.54
CA THR A 130 6.59 -17.93 23.44
C THR A 130 5.54 -17.00 24.07
N PRO A 131 4.24 -17.10 23.69
CA PRO A 131 3.67 -18.00 22.67
C PRO A 131 4.07 -17.61 21.23
N PRO A 132 3.98 -18.54 20.28
CA PRO A 132 4.27 -18.24 18.87
C PRO A 132 3.38 -17.12 18.32
N LEU A 133 3.94 -16.24 17.47
CA LEU A 133 3.24 -15.11 16.89
C LEU A 133 2.76 -15.44 15.45
N TYR A 134 1.50 -15.11 15.14
CA TYR A 134 0.85 -15.41 13.87
C TYR A 134 0.45 -14.16 13.10
N THR A 135 -0.07 -13.15 13.81
CA THR A 135 -0.55 -11.88 13.22
C THR A 135 0.22 -10.69 13.78
N PHE A 136 0.30 -9.63 13.01
CA PHE A 136 0.91 -8.35 13.39
C PHE A 136 0.21 -7.21 12.68
N ASN A 137 0.14 -6.04 13.31
CA ASN A 137 -0.30 -4.82 12.66
C ASN A 137 0.90 -4.15 11.98
N TYR A 138 0.70 -3.55 10.80
CA TYR A 138 1.80 -2.95 10.05
C TYR A 138 1.53 -1.52 9.59
N ALA A 139 0.28 -1.08 9.48
CA ALA A 139 -0.07 0.28 9.07
C ALA A 139 -1.48 0.65 9.54
N GLN A 140 -1.75 1.94 9.59
CA GLN A 140 -3.12 2.47 9.65
C GLN A 140 -3.33 3.41 8.47
N GLY A 141 -4.38 3.14 7.70
CA GLY A 141 -4.74 3.91 6.53
C GLY A 141 -5.81 4.97 6.80
N VAL A 142 -5.97 5.88 5.85
CA VAL A 142 -6.98 6.94 5.90
C VAL A 142 -7.80 6.91 4.62
N LEU A 143 -9.12 7.06 4.75
CA LEU A 143 -10.04 7.20 3.63
C LEU A 143 -9.96 8.63 3.08
N ALA A 144 -10.08 8.79 1.77
CA ALA A 144 -10.19 10.08 1.13
C ALA A 144 -11.27 10.07 0.05
N LEU A 145 -11.86 11.23 -0.20
CA LEU A 145 -12.71 11.48 -1.35
C LEU A 145 -11.88 12.21 -2.41
N LEU A 146 -11.98 11.77 -3.66
CA LEU A 146 -11.22 12.30 -4.79
C LEU A 146 -12.18 12.67 -5.93
N SER A 147 -11.86 13.76 -6.63
CA SER A 147 -12.46 14.08 -7.93
C SER A 147 -11.37 14.45 -8.95
N ASN A 148 -11.53 13.97 -10.17
CA ASN A 148 -10.77 14.40 -11.35
C ASN A 148 -11.68 15.12 -12.37
N THR A 149 -12.87 15.51 -11.94
CA THR A 149 -13.88 16.17 -12.78
C THR A 149 -13.85 17.67 -12.53
N PRO A 150 -13.66 18.52 -13.57
CA PRO A 150 -13.70 19.97 -13.43
C PRO A 150 -15.04 20.44 -12.85
N GLY A 151 -14.99 21.40 -11.92
CA GLY A 151 -16.19 22.02 -11.33
C GLY A 151 -16.74 21.25 -10.12
N VAL A 152 -16.19 20.09 -9.78
CA VAL A 152 -16.50 19.44 -8.51
C VAL A 152 -15.72 20.13 -7.40
N ASP A 153 -16.42 20.58 -6.36
CA ASP A 153 -15.83 21.18 -5.16
C ASP A 153 -16.03 20.25 -3.97
N LEU A 154 -14.93 19.75 -3.43
CA LEU A 154 -14.90 18.87 -2.25
C LEU A 154 -14.52 19.61 -0.97
N SER A 155 -14.31 20.94 -1.02
CA SER A 155 -13.93 21.71 0.16
C SER A 155 -15.06 21.71 1.20
N CYS A 156 -14.65 21.72 2.47
CA CYS A 156 -15.58 21.91 3.59
C CYS A 156 -15.35 23.28 4.22
N ASP A 157 -16.40 23.94 4.66
CA ASP A 157 -16.33 25.15 5.46
C ASP A 157 -15.96 24.83 6.92
N THR A 158 -15.79 25.88 7.72
CA THR A 158 -15.46 25.75 9.16
C THR A 158 -16.57 25.13 10.01
N SER A 159 -17.79 25.05 9.48
CA SER A 159 -18.93 24.39 10.14
C SER A 159 -19.01 22.90 9.83
N GLY A 160 -18.18 22.42 8.91
CA GLY A 160 -18.17 21.05 8.45
C GLY A 160 -19.15 20.79 7.29
N THR A 161 -19.76 21.82 6.73
CA THR A 161 -20.52 21.70 5.49
C THR A 161 -19.52 21.58 4.34
N CYS A 162 -19.60 20.47 3.59
CA CYS A 162 -18.73 20.21 2.45
C CYS A 162 -19.49 20.51 1.15
N GLY A 163 -18.76 20.98 0.14
CA GLY A 163 -19.32 21.21 -1.20
C GLY A 163 -19.77 19.93 -1.88
N TYR A 164 -19.25 18.76 -1.47
CA TYR A 164 -19.72 17.47 -1.97
C TYR A 164 -21.08 17.10 -1.37
N ASP A 165 -22.02 16.84 -2.26
CA ASP A 165 -23.31 16.20 -1.93
C ASP A 165 -23.57 15.07 -2.94
N PRO A 166 -23.62 13.80 -2.51
CA PRO A 166 -23.87 12.68 -3.42
C PRO A 166 -25.23 12.75 -4.14
N LYS A 167 -26.18 13.54 -3.62
CA LYS A 167 -27.47 13.76 -4.28
C LYS A 167 -27.42 14.78 -5.43
N VAL A 168 -26.35 15.58 -5.47
CA VAL A 168 -26.10 16.58 -6.53
C VAL A 168 -25.23 15.99 -7.64
N TYR A 169 -24.23 15.18 -7.29
CA TYR A 169 -23.37 14.53 -8.24
C TYR A 169 -23.97 13.20 -8.69
N SER A 170 -23.82 12.85 -9.96
CA SER A 170 -24.54 11.74 -10.58
C SER A 170 -24.21 10.38 -9.99
N THR A 171 -22.91 10.14 -9.65
CA THR A 171 -22.47 8.87 -9.06
C THR A 171 -21.22 9.07 -8.19
N VAL A 172 -20.98 8.12 -7.28
CA VAL A 172 -19.78 8.01 -6.45
C VAL A 172 -19.20 6.61 -6.54
N ALA A 173 -17.91 6.52 -6.86
CA ALA A 173 -17.18 5.26 -6.86
C ALA A 173 -16.79 4.86 -5.43
N ILE A 174 -17.02 3.61 -5.06
CA ILE A 174 -16.49 2.99 -3.84
C ILE A 174 -15.91 1.61 -4.16
N ALA A 175 -15.02 1.10 -3.32
CA ALA A 175 -14.73 -0.33 -3.34
C ALA A 175 -15.95 -1.09 -2.81
N ASP A 176 -16.19 -2.31 -3.32
CA ASP A 176 -17.26 -3.18 -2.83
C ASP A 176 -17.08 -3.47 -1.33
N PRO A 177 -18.03 -3.06 -0.46
CA PRO A 177 -17.92 -3.25 0.98
C PRO A 177 -17.88 -4.72 1.41
N SER A 178 -18.38 -5.65 0.59
CA SER A 178 -18.28 -7.08 0.87
C SER A 178 -16.87 -7.66 0.64
N LEU A 179 -16.02 -6.93 -0.08
CA LEU A 179 -14.69 -7.38 -0.48
C LEU A 179 -13.56 -6.58 0.17
N ALA A 180 -13.81 -5.29 0.46
CA ALA A 180 -12.75 -4.35 0.81
C ALA A 180 -13.08 -3.49 2.05
N PRO A 181 -12.18 -3.43 3.05
CA PRO A 181 -12.36 -2.60 4.26
C PRO A 181 -12.55 -1.11 3.97
N TYR A 182 -11.89 -0.58 2.95
CA TYR A 182 -12.10 0.80 2.50
C TYR A 182 -13.51 1.01 1.91
N GLY A 183 -14.12 -0.02 1.33
CA GLY A 183 -15.52 0.00 0.91
C GLY A 183 -16.47 0.10 2.10
N VAL A 184 -16.21 -0.68 3.17
CA VAL A 184 -16.97 -0.59 4.43
C VAL A 184 -16.86 0.82 5.04
N ALA A 185 -15.65 1.40 5.04
CA ALA A 185 -15.43 2.76 5.52
C ALA A 185 -16.20 3.80 4.68
N ALA A 186 -16.13 3.70 3.34
CA ALA A 186 -16.86 4.57 2.42
C ALA A 186 -18.39 4.45 2.63
N GLN A 187 -18.90 3.22 2.76
CA GLN A 187 -20.30 2.96 3.07
C GLN A 187 -20.72 3.64 4.38
N SER A 188 -19.90 3.53 5.43
CA SER A 188 -20.19 4.15 6.73
C SER A 188 -20.27 5.67 6.62
N VAL A 189 -19.39 6.30 5.83
CA VAL A 189 -19.44 7.76 5.58
C VAL A 189 -20.67 8.13 4.77
N LEU A 190 -21.00 7.40 3.71
CA LEU A 190 -22.16 7.68 2.85
C LEU A 190 -23.47 7.57 3.63
N ILE A 191 -23.61 6.58 4.49
CA ILE A 191 -24.80 6.42 5.34
C ILE A 191 -24.81 7.46 6.47
N GLY A 192 -23.69 7.57 7.23
CA GLY A 192 -23.67 8.37 8.46
C GLY A 192 -23.59 9.87 8.23
N ARG A 193 -22.95 10.33 7.13
CA ARG A 193 -22.77 11.75 6.85
C ARG A 193 -23.70 12.29 5.77
N TYR A 194 -24.02 11.45 4.77
CA TYR A 194 -24.78 11.88 3.60
C TYR A 194 -26.20 11.28 3.53
N ASP A 195 -26.62 10.57 4.58
CA ASP A 195 -27.95 9.97 4.71
C ASP A 195 -28.38 9.12 3.49
N LEU A 196 -27.43 8.43 2.85
CA LEU A 196 -27.75 7.47 1.82
C LEU A 196 -28.34 6.20 2.44
N MET A 197 -29.51 5.79 1.96
CA MET A 197 -30.21 4.62 2.52
C MET A 197 -29.58 3.31 2.06
N PRO A 198 -29.28 2.37 2.97
CA PRO A 198 -28.82 1.03 2.60
C PRO A 198 -29.97 0.20 2.01
N PRO A 199 -29.68 -0.85 1.19
CA PRO A 199 -28.33 -1.26 0.78
C PRO A 199 -27.77 -0.36 -0.34
N LEU A 200 -26.50 0.05 -0.22
CA LEU A 200 -25.88 0.93 -1.21
C LEU A 200 -25.67 0.25 -2.56
N SER A 201 -25.52 -1.08 -2.59
CA SER A 201 -25.36 -1.88 -3.83
C SER A 201 -26.56 -1.77 -4.81
N SER A 202 -27.73 -1.36 -4.33
CA SER A 202 -28.90 -1.07 -5.16
C SER A 202 -29.16 0.43 -5.34
N ASN A 203 -28.34 1.30 -4.77
CA ASN A 203 -28.49 2.74 -4.89
C ASN A 203 -27.86 3.21 -6.22
N PRO A 204 -28.63 3.84 -7.14
CA PRO A 204 -28.11 4.25 -8.45
C PRO A 204 -27.04 5.35 -8.36
N LEU A 205 -26.88 6.00 -7.20
CA LEU A 205 -25.84 6.99 -6.97
C LEU A 205 -24.48 6.35 -6.57
N VAL A 206 -24.42 5.03 -6.34
CA VAL A 206 -23.23 4.35 -5.87
C VAL A 206 -22.78 3.30 -6.86
N HIS A 207 -21.53 3.40 -7.32
CA HIS A 207 -20.89 2.38 -8.13
C HIS A 207 -19.87 1.63 -7.30
N GLU A 208 -20.09 0.33 -7.11
CA GLU A 208 -19.18 -0.57 -6.38
C GLU A 208 -18.17 -1.19 -7.33
N TYR A 209 -16.89 -1.11 -6.96
CA TYR A 209 -15.75 -1.63 -7.72
C TYR A 209 -15.08 -2.77 -6.96
N PRO A 210 -14.43 -3.73 -7.66
CA PRO A 210 -13.87 -4.93 -7.02
C PRO A 210 -12.83 -4.66 -5.93
N ASN A 211 -12.16 -3.51 -5.95
CA ASN A 211 -11.18 -3.09 -4.95
C ASN A 211 -10.98 -1.57 -5.00
N ILE A 212 -10.21 -1.03 -4.05
CA ILE A 212 -10.02 0.43 -3.91
C ILE A 212 -9.21 1.05 -5.06
N THR A 213 -8.32 0.28 -5.70
CA THR A 213 -7.58 0.75 -6.88
C THR A 213 -8.51 0.91 -8.07
N ALA A 214 -9.43 -0.04 -8.29
CA ALA A 214 -10.42 0.06 -9.37
C ALA A 214 -11.39 1.25 -9.17
N ALA A 215 -11.76 1.56 -7.91
CA ALA A 215 -12.53 2.78 -7.61
C ALA A 215 -11.72 4.06 -7.92
N TYR A 216 -10.43 4.09 -7.57
CA TYR A 216 -9.52 5.18 -7.94
C TYR A 216 -9.43 5.36 -9.45
N ASP A 217 -9.22 4.28 -10.20
CA ASP A 217 -9.09 4.30 -11.66
C ASP A 217 -10.36 4.83 -12.32
N ALA A 218 -11.56 4.50 -11.80
CA ALA A 218 -12.83 5.01 -12.29
C ALA A 218 -12.93 6.54 -12.16
N VAL A 219 -12.44 7.10 -11.05
CA VAL A 219 -12.39 8.56 -10.85
C VAL A 219 -11.38 9.22 -11.79
N ILE A 220 -10.18 8.63 -11.92
CA ILE A 220 -9.15 9.17 -12.83
C ILE A 220 -9.61 9.14 -14.28
N ALA A 221 -10.30 8.07 -14.69
CA ALA A 221 -10.88 7.92 -16.01
C ALA A 221 -12.15 8.79 -16.23
N LYS A 222 -12.65 9.45 -15.16
CA LYS A 222 -13.90 10.23 -15.15
C LYS A 222 -15.15 9.39 -15.48
N THR A 223 -15.11 8.09 -15.21
CA THR A 223 -16.28 7.21 -15.25
C THR A 223 -17.25 7.61 -14.15
N ASP A 224 -16.72 7.92 -12.98
CA ASP A 224 -17.42 8.55 -11.87
C ASP A 224 -16.83 9.94 -11.59
N PRO A 225 -17.66 10.96 -11.32
CA PRO A 225 -17.17 12.31 -11.05
C PRO A 225 -16.40 12.42 -9.75
N VAL A 226 -16.72 11.55 -8.79
CA VAL A 226 -16.09 11.47 -7.47
C VAL A 226 -15.97 10.01 -7.03
N GLY A 227 -15.05 9.72 -6.10
CA GLY A 227 -14.96 8.39 -5.50
C GLY A 227 -14.17 8.39 -4.20
N PHE A 228 -14.51 7.44 -3.34
CA PHE A 228 -13.74 7.17 -2.14
C PHE A 228 -12.53 6.31 -2.51
N VAL A 229 -11.36 6.78 -2.08
CA VAL A 229 -10.05 6.20 -2.38
C VAL A 229 -9.22 6.09 -1.10
N THR A 230 -8.11 5.40 -1.15
CA THR A 230 -7.13 5.47 -0.06
C THR A 230 -6.37 6.80 -0.12
N MET A 231 -6.09 7.42 1.04
CA MET A 231 -5.23 8.62 1.12
C MET A 231 -3.89 8.39 0.45
N SER A 232 -3.32 7.19 0.53
CA SER A 232 -2.02 6.86 -0.07
C SER A 232 -2.00 7.00 -1.60
N ALA A 233 -3.15 6.87 -2.27
CA ALA A 233 -3.24 7.05 -3.73
C ALA A 233 -3.09 8.52 -4.17
N ILE A 234 -3.38 9.46 -3.26
CA ILE A 234 -3.32 10.91 -3.52
C ILE A 234 -2.22 11.62 -2.73
N CYS A 235 -1.50 10.89 -1.89
CA CYS A 235 -0.38 11.38 -1.09
C CYS A 235 0.87 11.58 -1.96
N SER A 236 1.53 12.72 -1.79
CA SER A 236 2.80 13.01 -2.44
C SER A 236 3.84 13.39 -1.40
N ASN A 237 4.78 12.47 -1.13
CA ASN A 237 5.85 12.63 -0.14
C ASN A 237 5.35 13.12 1.24
N GLY A 238 4.33 12.47 1.77
CA GLY A 238 3.74 12.81 3.06
C GLY A 238 2.79 14.00 3.05
N SER A 239 2.53 14.59 1.89
CA SER A 239 1.59 15.69 1.72
C SER A 239 0.38 15.25 0.90
N TYR A 240 -0.80 15.69 1.32
CA TYR A 240 -2.05 15.48 0.59
C TYR A 240 -2.85 16.79 0.52
N PRO A 241 -3.75 16.95 -0.45
CA PRO A 241 -4.59 18.15 -0.55
C PRO A 241 -5.47 18.30 0.69
N THR A 242 -5.26 19.39 1.46
CA THR A 242 -6.03 19.69 2.69
C THR A 242 -7.15 20.70 2.46
N SER A 243 -7.09 21.43 1.35
CA SER A 243 -8.03 22.51 1.02
C SER A 243 -8.39 22.51 -0.47
N GLY A 244 -8.13 21.39 -1.16
CA GLY A 244 -8.33 21.31 -2.59
C GLY A 244 -9.80 21.08 -2.93
N THR A 245 -10.25 21.70 -3.99
CA THR A 245 -11.55 21.42 -4.63
C THR A 245 -11.62 19.98 -5.18
N SER A 246 -10.50 19.28 -5.25
CA SER A 246 -10.39 17.95 -5.88
C SER A 246 -10.16 16.79 -4.92
N ALA A 247 -9.82 17.04 -3.65
CA ALA A 247 -9.62 15.95 -2.68
C ALA A 247 -9.93 16.38 -1.24
N LEU A 248 -10.50 15.46 -0.46
CA LEU A 248 -10.87 15.64 0.93
C LEU A 248 -10.53 14.40 1.75
N ALA A 249 -9.76 14.57 2.83
CA ALA A 249 -9.45 13.50 3.77
C ALA A 249 -10.62 13.23 4.73
N TYR A 250 -10.88 11.96 4.99
CA TYR A 250 -11.83 11.50 6.00
C TYR A 250 -11.09 10.68 7.06
N PHE A 251 -11.12 11.12 8.30
CA PHE A 251 -10.47 10.45 9.41
C PHE A 251 -11.46 9.56 10.18
N SER A 252 -10.95 8.49 10.81
CA SER A 252 -11.75 7.61 11.62
C SER A 252 -12.29 8.31 12.88
N ILE A 253 -13.31 7.76 13.49
CA ILE A 253 -13.96 8.30 14.72
C ILE A 253 -13.01 8.39 15.92
N GLU A 254 -11.91 7.62 15.93
CA GLU A 254 -10.93 7.62 17.02
C GLU A 254 -9.78 8.61 16.83
N SER A 255 -9.81 9.42 15.79
CA SER A 255 -8.74 10.37 15.48
C SER A 255 -8.85 11.63 16.36
N SER A 256 -8.17 11.64 17.50
CA SER A 256 -8.29 12.72 18.51
C SER A 256 -7.51 14.00 18.18
N SER A 257 -6.55 13.95 17.25
CA SER A 257 -5.70 15.09 16.88
C SER A 257 -6.22 15.89 15.69
N ILE A 258 -7.34 15.51 15.12
CA ILE A 258 -7.92 16.08 13.90
C ILE A 258 -9.15 16.92 14.23
N PRO A 259 -9.40 18.05 13.54
CA PRO A 259 -10.62 18.81 13.71
C PRO A 259 -11.88 17.93 13.53
N SER A 260 -12.84 18.06 14.45
CA SER A 260 -14.05 17.19 14.47
C SER A 260 -14.84 17.20 13.15
N VAL A 261 -14.73 18.27 12.39
CA VAL A 261 -15.37 18.40 11.05
C VAL A 261 -14.83 17.37 10.04
N LEU A 262 -13.60 16.89 10.22
CA LEU A 262 -12.98 15.88 9.36
C LEU A 262 -13.09 14.45 9.92
N ILE A 263 -13.66 14.29 11.14
CA ILE A 263 -13.88 12.98 11.74
C ILE A 263 -15.20 12.41 11.22
N ASN A 264 -15.18 11.18 10.76
CA ASN A 264 -16.32 10.50 10.15
C ASN A 264 -16.64 9.17 10.84
N ASN A 265 -17.83 8.66 10.56
CA ASN A 265 -18.41 7.48 11.22
C ASN A 265 -17.85 6.15 10.65
N TYR A 266 -16.54 6.00 10.59
CA TYR A 266 -15.92 4.72 10.28
C TYR A 266 -14.81 4.35 11.27
N ASN A 267 -14.61 3.07 11.47
CA ASN A 267 -13.58 2.56 12.38
C ASN A 267 -12.17 2.74 11.78
N PRO A 268 -11.12 2.83 12.62
CA PRO A 268 -9.74 2.89 12.14
C PRO A 268 -9.43 1.79 11.12
N LEU A 269 -8.77 2.16 10.03
CA LEU A 269 -8.34 1.23 8.99
C LEU A 269 -6.97 0.65 9.35
N THR A 270 -6.89 0.01 10.52
CA THR A 270 -5.68 -0.71 10.97
C THR A 270 -5.51 -1.95 10.12
N GLN A 271 -4.32 -2.09 9.52
CA GLN A 271 -3.96 -3.14 8.59
C GLN A 271 -3.09 -4.18 9.29
N ALA A 272 -3.35 -5.45 9.04
CA ALA A 272 -2.62 -6.54 9.67
C ALA A 272 -2.10 -7.57 8.68
N GLY A 273 -0.99 -8.20 9.03
CA GLY A 273 -0.40 -9.31 8.31
C GLY A 273 -0.57 -10.64 9.04
N ILE A 274 -0.57 -11.73 8.28
CA ILE A 274 -0.58 -13.10 8.79
C ILE A 274 0.30 -14.01 7.93
N ALA A 275 1.13 -14.84 8.57
CA ALA A 275 1.93 -15.82 7.87
C ALA A 275 1.08 -17.03 7.45
N ILE A 276 1.20 -17.41 6.18
CA ILE A 276 0.47 -18.53 5.59
C ILE A 276 1.36 -19.77 5.63
N ARG A 277 0.75 -20.91 5.93
CA ARG A 277 1.44 -22.20 5.97
C ARG A 277 1.90 -22.60 4.58
N ASN A 278 3.22 -22.66 4.38
CA ASN A 278 3.84 -23.10 3.15
C ASN A 278 5.04 -24.01 3.49
N ARG A 279 5.50 -24.78 2.51
CA ARG A 279 6.72 -25.62 2.65
C ARG A 279 7.97 -24.74 2.52
N ARG A 280 8.22 -23.90 3.52
CA ARG A 280 9.41 -23.06 3.58
C ARG A 280 10.63 -23.84 4.08
N THR A 281 11.78 -23.53 3.51
CA THR A 281 13.08 -23.93 4.06
C THR A 281 13.38 -23.15 5.33
N PRO A 282 14.32 -23.58 6.19
CA PRO A 282 14.77 -22.79 7.35
C PRO A 282 15.26 -21.38 6.96
N ALA A 283 15.94 -21.24 5.81
CA ALA A 283 16.39 -19.94 5.31
C ALA A 283 15.21 -19.02 4.95
N GLN A 284 14.15 -19.54 4.32
CA GLN A 284 12.94 -18.78 4.03
C GLN A 284 12.15 -18.40 5.29
N ASN A 285 12.15 -19.24 6.33
CA ASN A 285 11.56 -18.87 7.62
C ASN A 285 12.36 -17.71 8.25
N THR A 286 13.69 -17.75 8.21
CA THR A 286 14.53 -16.64 8.71
C THR A 286 14.30 -15.36 7.92
N GLU A 287 14.11 -15.46 6.60
CA GLU A 287 13.76 -14.32 5.74
C GLU A 287 12.38 -13.73 6.10
N LEU A 288 11.37 -14.59 6.29
CA LEU A 288 10.03 -14.17 6.69
C LEU A 288 10.06 -13.44 8.03
N ASP A 289 10.74 -14.02 9.04
CA ASP A 289 10.91 -13.40 10.36
C ASP A 289 11.58 -12.03 10.26
N ALA A 290 12.65 -11.92 9.44
CA ALA A 290 13.36 -10.66 9.21
C ALA A 290 12.48 -9.63 8.49
N PHE A 291 11.68 -10.04 7.51
CA PHE A 291 10.79 -9.14 6.78
C PHE A 291 9.64 -8.66 7.66
N VAL A 292 9.05 -9.52 8.48
CA VAL A 292 8.02 -9.09 9.45
C VAL A 292 8.60 -8.15 10.49
N ALA A 293 9.80 -8.43 11.00
CA ALA A 293 10.48 -7.51 11.93
C ALA A 293 10.73 -6.14 11.28
N PHE A 294 11.08 -6.10 9.98
CA PHE A 294 11.25 -4.88 9.21
C PHE A 294 9.91 -4.12 9.04
N LEU A 295 8.81 -4.82 8.75
CA LEU A 295 7.47 -4.23 8.62
C LEU A 295 6.87 -3.72 9.93
N THR A 296 7.41 -4.15 11.07
CA THR A 296 6.96 -3.76 12.41
C THR A 296 7.96 -2.87 13.15
N ASP A 297 8.99 -2.39 12.47
CA ASP A 297 9.94 -1.42 13.02
C ASP A 297 9.37 0.01 12.89
N PHE A 298 8.70 0.46 13.94
CA PHE A 298 8.13 1.82 14.03
C PHE A 298 9.07 2.82 14.73
N THR A 299 10.37 2.59 14.67
CA THR A 299 11.37 3.53 15.24
C THR A 299 11.23 4.92 14.62
N SER A 300 11.18 5.94 15.49
CA SER A 300 10.91 7.33 15.13
C SER A 300 11.71 8.27 16.05
N PRO A 301 11.76 9.61 15.85
CA PRO A 301 12.53 10.53 16.67
C PRO A 301 12.42 10.28 18.18
N PRO A 302 13.51 10.53 18.95
CA PRO A 302 14.73 11.28 18.59
C PRO A 302 15.76 10.53 17.73
N THR A 303 15.57 9.24 17.46
CA THR A 303 16.37 8.48 16.48
C THR A 303 15.88 8.77 15.05
N PRO A 304 16.70 8.55 14.00
CA PRO A 304 16.18 8.58 12.63
C PRO A 304 15.02 7.62 12.44
N ASP A 305 14.05 8.00 11.60
CA ASP A 305 12.96 7.10 11.23
C ASP A 305 13.51 5.81 10.62
N SER A 306 12.92 4.67 11.00
CA SER A 306 13.15 3.41 10.30
C SER A 306 12.69 3.51 8.83
N PRO A 307 13.17 2.63 7.93
CA PRO A 307 12.65 2.57 6.57
C PRO A 307 11.12 2.36 6.52
N MET A 308 10.56 1.60 7.47
CA MET A 308 9.11 1.44 7.60
C MET A 308 8.43 2.77 7.90
N MET A 309 8.86 3.49 8.93
CA MET A 309 8.29 4.80 9.30
C MET A 309 8.46 5.84 8.20
N THR A 310 9.62 5.86 7.54
CA THR A 310 9.86 6.74 6.39
C THR A 310 8.85 6.47 5.27
N THR A 311 8.61 5.20 4.95
CA THR A 311 7.65 4.81 3.92
C THR A 311 6.21 5.12 4.33
N LEU A 312 5.81 4.79 5.57
CA LEU A 312 4.46 5.12 6.05
C LEU A 312 4.19 6.62 5.91
N LYS A 313 5.10 7.48 6.38
CA LYS A 313 4.98 8.94 6.26
C LYS A 313 4.91 9.39 4.81
N LYS A 314 5.77 8.84 3.93
CA LYS A 314 5.80 9.16 2.50
C LYS A 314 4.44 8.91 1.82
N TYR A 315 3.74 7.86 2.20
CA TYR A 315 2.46 7.45 1.64
C TYR A 315 1.24 7.83 2.50
N CYS A 316 1.40 8.73 3.47
CA CYS A 316 0.33 9.19 4.36
C CYS A 316 -0.36 8.05 5.14
N TYR A 317 0.36 7.01 5.46
CA TYR A 317 -0.02 6.04 6.49
C TYR A 317 0.52 6.49 7.85
N SER A 318 -0.08 6.01 8.93
CA SER A 318 0.48 6.07 10.28
C SER A 318 0.88 4.69 10.77
N ALA A 319 1.69 4.63 11.83
CA ALA A 319 1.87 3.42 12.61
C ALA A 319 0.52 2.99 13.21
N PRO A 320 0.29 1.67 13.39
CA PRO A 320 -0.95 1.12 13.91
C PRO A 320 -1.17 1.40 15.39
#